data_e253a15a2ccd555661402e9408714c56
#
_entry.id   e253a15a2ccd555661402e9408714c56
#
_cell.length_a   1.000
_cell.length_b   1.000
_cell.length_c   1.000
_cell.angle_alpha   90.00
_cell.angle_beta   90.00
_cell.angle_gamma   90.00
#
_symmetry.space_group_name_H-M   'P 1'
#
loop_
_entity.id
_entity.type
_entity.pdbx_description
1 polymer ?
#
loop_
_entity_poly.entity_id
_entity_poly.type
_entity_poly.pdbx_seq_one_letter_code
_entity_poly.pdbx_strand_id
1 'polypeptide(L)'
;MPRIRHIAILTKDTAKLAEFYRASFGLKEIARSGEEQNAIYLSDGHINLAILPARNRREGIYHFGIEVEDVQGAVETALAAGATGGKAELPKDGRFAETFVLDPVGTRVDLSKAWKV
;
A
#
# COMPACT_ATOMS: atom_id res chain seq x y z
N MET A 1 -4.21 4.96 -17.67
CA MET A 1 -4.32 6.10 -16.77
C MET A 1 -3.98 5.69 -15.34
N PRO A 2 -3.12 6.42 -14.63
CA PRO A 2 -2.81 6.08 -13.25
C PRO A 2 -4.04 6.16 -12.34
N ARG A 3 -4.10 5.24 -11.37
CA ARG A 3 -5.22 5.17 -10.43
C ARG A 3 -4.70 4.92 -9.02
N ILE A 4 -5.31 5.55 -8.03
CA ILE A 4 -5.06 5.19 -6.64
C ILE A 4 -5.74 3.86 -6.40
N ARG A 5 -4.96 2.84 -6.01
CA ARG A 5 -5.48 1.48 -5.81
C ARG A 5 -5.23 0.94 -4.42
N HIS A 6 -4.42 1.60 -3.62
CA HIS A 6 -3.93 1.03 -2.37
C HIS A 6 -3.80 2.11 -1.31
N ILE A 7 -4.27 1.80 -0.11
CA ILE A 7 -4.08 2.60 1.09
C ILE A 7 -3.60 1.67 2.19
N ALA A 8 -2.55 2.05 2.90
CA ALA A 8 -2.02 1.27 4.01
C ALA A 8 -2.26 1.98 5.33
N ILE A 9 -2.75 1.22 6.31
CA ILE A 9 -2.97 1.68 7.68
C ILE A 9 -2.13 0.82 8.61
N LEU A 10 -1.42 1.45 9.52
CA LEU A 10 -0.63 0.76 10.56
C LEU A 10 -1.45 0.63 11.84
N THR A 11 -1.37 -0.51 12.49
CA THR A 11 -2.03 -0.76 13.76
C THR A 11 -1.25 -1.78 14.59
N LYS A 12 -1.43 -1.72 15.89
CA LYS A 12 -0.86 -2.72 16.80
C LYS A 12 -1.64 -4.03 16.78
N ASP A 13 -2.89 -4.02 16.34
CA ASP A 13 -3.75 -5.20 16.27
C ASP A 13 -4.46 -5.24 14.92
N THR A 14 -3.84 -5.92 13.97
CA THR A 14 -4.37 -5.98 12.59
C THR A 14 -5.68 -6.74 12.51
N ALA A 15 -5.83 -7.82 13.27
CA ALA A 15 -7.07 -8.61 13.24
C ALA A 15 -8.27 -7.81 13.75
N LYS A 16 -8.07 -7.04 14.83
CA LYS A 16 -9.12 -6.19 15.38
C LYS A 16 -9.52 -5.08 14.43
N LEU A 17 -8.53 -4.41 13.82
CA LEU A 17 -8.83 -3.33 12.89
C LEU A 17 -9.49 -3.84 11.61
N ALA A 18 -9.01 -4.96 11.07
CA ALA A 18 -9.63 -5.57 9.89
C ALA A 18 -11.09 -5.95 10.17
N GLU A 19 -11.38 -6.50 11.34
CA GLU A 19 -12.75 -6.84 11.73
C GLU A 19 -13.64 -5.60 11.82
N PHE A 20 -13.12 -4.50 12.32
CA PHE A 20 -13.85 -3.22 12.33
C PHE A 20 -14.32 -2.83 10.92
N TYR A 21 -13.42 -2.87 9.95
CA TYR A 21 -13.77 -2.48 8.59
C TYR A 21 -14.69 -3.48 7.90
N ARG A 22 -14.53 -4.78 8.19
CA ARG A 22 -15.47 -5.79 7.67
C ARG A 22 -16.87 -5.60 8.25
N ALA A 23 -16.95 -5.46 9.56
CA ALA A 23 -18.25 -5.36 10.25
C ALA A 23 -18.98 -4.06 9.95
N SER A 24 -18.23 -2.95 9.86
CA SER A 24 -18.81 -1.63 9.67
C SER A 24 -19.20 -1.32 8.23
N PHE A 25 -18.38 -1.76 7.27
CA PHE A 25 -18.54 -1.34 5.87
C PHE A 25 -18.59 -2.50 4.87
N GLY A 26 -18.50 -3.73 5.34
CA GLY A 26 -18.60 -4.88 4.46
C GLY A 26 -17.40 -5.12 3.56
N LEU A 27 -16.24 -4.54 3.87
CA LEU A 27 -15.03 -4.79 3.10
C LEU A 27 -14.66 -6.26 3.17
N LYS A 28 -14.15 -6.81 2.07
CA LYS A 28 -13.82 -8.23 1.97
C LYS A 28 -12.32 -8.45 2.09
N GLU A 29 -11.92 -9.48 2.83
CA GLU A 29 -10.53 -9.89 2.86
C GLU A 29 -10.15 -10.54 1.53
N ILE A 30 -9.06 -10.06 0.92
CA ILE A 30 -8.58 -10.55 -0.38
C ILE A 30 -7.23 -11.23 -0.31
N ALA A 31 -6.44 -10.97 0.73
CA ALA A 31 -5.11 -11.57 0.89
C ALA A 31 -4.57 -11.36 2.30
N ARG A 32 -3.55 -12.15 2.62
CA ARG A 32 -2.69 -11.95 3.80
C ARG A 32 -1.24 -12.11 3.39
N SER A 33 -0.32 -11.51 4.12
CA SER A 33 1.10 -11.66 3.88
C SER A 33 1.91 -11.54 5.17
N GLY A 34 3.23 -11.76 5.04
CA GLY A 34 4.15 -11.78 6.17
C GLY A 34 4.22 -13.18 6.81
N GLU A 35 5.28 -13.42 7.57
CA GLU A 35 5.50 -14.73 8.21
C GLU A 35 4.38 -15.11 9.18
N GLU A 36 3.86 -14.12 9.93
CA GLU A 36 2.80 -14.32 10.90
C GLU A 36 1.40 -14.18 10.31
N GLN A 37 1.30 -13.92 8.98
CA GLN A 37 0.03 -13.71 8.28
C GLN A 37 -0.80 -12.57 8.90
N ASN A 38 -0.14 -11.58 9.45
CA ASN A 38 -0.77 -10.47 10.15
C ASN A 38 -0.86 -9.19 9.31
N ALA A 39 -0.37 -9.19 8.08
CA ALA A 39 -0.70 -8.16 7.10
C ALA A 39 -1.98 -8.60 6.39
N ILE A 40 -3.08 -7.87 6.61
CA ILE A 40 -4.41 -8.24 6.14
C ILE A 40 -4.84 -7.22 5.08
N TYR A 41 -5.22 -7.71 3.91
CA TYR A 41 -5.64 -6.86 2.80
C TYR A 41 -7.14 -6.99 2.60
N LEU A 42 -7.83 -5.87 2.71
CA LEU A 42 -9.28 -5.78 2.48
C LEU A 42 -9.53 -5.02 1.18
N SER A 43 -10.74 -5.13 0.64
CA SER A 43 -11.10 -4.43 -0.60
C SER A 43 -12.57 -4.07 -0.65
N ASP A 44 -12.86 -2.96 -1.33
CA ASP A 44 -14.22 -2.58 -1.75
C ASP A 44 -14.48 -2.90 -3.23
N GLY A 45 -13.53 -3.59 -3.90
CA GLY A 45 -13.58 -3.86 -5.32
C GLY A 45 -12.85 -2.84 -6.19
N HIS A 46 -12.40 -1.73 -5.61
CA HIS A 46 -11.69 -0.66 -6.31
C HIS A 46 -10.35 -0.36 -5.68
N ILE A 47 -10.27 -0.40 -4.35
CA ILE A 47 -9.09 -0.06 -3.59
C ILE A 47 -8.72 -1.23 -2.67
N ASN A 48 -7.44 -1.49 -2.57
CA ASN A 48 -6.84 -2.42 -1.64
C ASN A 48 -6.51 -1.65 -0.36
N LEU A 49 -7.18 -2.00 0.74
CA LEU A 49 -6.90 -1.44 2.05
C LEU A 49 -6.01 -2.41 2.82
N ALA A 50 -4.73 -2.06 2.98
CA ALA A 50 -3.78 -2.90 3.69
C ALA A 50 -3.74 -2.54 5.17
N ILE A 51 -4.06 -3.50 6.02
CA ILE A 51 -3.96 -3.37 7.46
C ILE A 51 -2.65 -4.04 7.88
N LEU A 52 -1.67 -3.23 8.28
CA LEU A 52 -0.30 -3.68 8.51
C LEU A 52 0.11 -3.52 9.98
N PRO A 53 0.98 -4.40 10.50
CA PRO A 53 1.49 -4.23 11.86
C PRO A 53 2.35 -2.98 11.97
N ALA A 54 2.01 -2.14 12.93
CA ALA A 54 2.72 -0.86 13.14
C ALA A 54 4.15 -1.06 13.62
N ARG A 55 4.38 -2.08 14.46
CA ARG A 55 5.65 -2.32 15.14
C ARG A 55 6.01 -1.08 15.97
N ASN A 56 7.13 -0.41 15.66
CA ASN A 56 7.56 0.80 16.37
C ASN A 56 7.17 2.09 15.63
N ARG A 57 6.28 1.99 14.64
CA ARG A 57 5.79 3.16 13.88
C ARG A 57 4.49 3.66 14.47
N ARG A 58 4.12 4.89 14.14
CA ARG A 58 2.87 5.49 14.58
C ARG A 58 1.68 4.81 13.92
N GLU A 59 0.64 4.49 14.69
CA GLU A 59 -0.61 3.97 14.15
C GLU A 59 -1.32 5.02 13.28
N GLY A 60 -2.08 4.57 12.31
CA GLY A 60 -2.86 5.40 11.41
C GLY A 60 -2.46 5.23 9.95
N ILE A 61 -2.96 6.09 9.08
CA ILE A 61 -2.67 6.03 7.64
C ILE A 61 -1.17 6.24 7.42
N TYR A 62 -0.56 5.33 6.65
CA TYR A 62 0.87 5.31 6.43
C TYR A 62 1.27 5.74 5.02
N HIS A 63 0.70 5.11 4.00
CA HIS A 63 0.99 5.44 2.61
C HIS A 63 -0.17 5.04 1.71
N PHE A 64 -0.08 5.43 0.46
CA PHE A 64 -1.00 4.95 -0.57
C PHE A 64 -0.21 4.46 -1.77
N GLY A 65 -0.90 3.80 -2.70
CA GLY A 65 -0.28 3.23 -3.88
C GLY A 65 -1.02 3.61 -5.14
N ILE A 66 -0.26 3.77 -6.21
CA ILE A 66 -0.79 4.14 -7.52
C ILE A 66 -0.47 3.02 -8.52
N GLU A 67 -1.48 2.58 -9.24
CA GLU A 67 -1.34 1.68 -10.37
C GLU A 67 -0.92 2.49 -11.59
N VAL A 68 0.17 2.07 -12.21
CA VAL A 68 0.74 2.73 -13.41
C VAL A 68 1.07 1.68 -14.45
N GLU A 69 1.02 2.05 -15.72
CA GLU A 69 1.33 1.13 -16.81
C GLU A 69 2.83 0.85 -16.93
N ASP A 70 3.64 1.85 -16.66
CA ASP A 70 5.11 1.76 -16.74
C ASP A 70 5.69 2.30 -15.44
N VAL A 71 6.12 1.39 -14.58
CA VAL A 71 6.65 1.73 -13.25
C VAL A 71 7.92 2.57 -13.36
N GLN A 72 8.87 2.16 -14.22
CA GLN A 72 10.12 2.90 -14.39
C GLN A 72 9.88 4.30 -14.94
N GLY A 73 9.01 4.42 -15.93
CA GLY A 73 8.65 5.73 -16.49
C GLY A 73 7.94 6.62 -15.46
N ALA A 74 7.08 6.04 -14.62
CA ALA A 74 6.41 6.78 -13.55
C ALA A 74 7.41 7.30 -12.50
N VAL A 75 8.40 6.47 -12.14
CA VAL A 75 9.48 6.89 -11.22
C VAL A 75 10.24 8.08 -11.82
N GLU A 76 10.66 7.98 -13.07
CA GLU A 76 11.41 9.05 -13.74
C GLU A 76 10.62 10.35 -13.81
N THR A 77 9.35 10.26 -14.16
CA THR A 77 8.45 11.42 -14.21
C THR A 77 8.28 12.05 -12.82
N ALA A 78 8.09 11.22 -11.80
CA ALA A 78 7.95 11.69 -10.42
C ALA A 78 9.22 12.39 -9.92
N LEU A 79 10.39 11.81 -10.18
CA LEU A 79 11.66 12.41 -9.78
C LEU A 79 11.88 13.77 -10.46
N ALA A 80 11.55 13.88 -11.76
CA ALA A 80 11.62 15.15 -12.47
C ALA A 80 10.65 16.20 -11.91
N ALA A 81 9.54 15.75 -11.32
CA ALA A 81 8.52 16.62 -10.72
C ALA A 81 8.76 16.95 -9.24
N GLY A 82 9.86 16.48 -8.63
CA GLY A 82 10.23 16.83 -7.27
C GLY A 82 10.19 15.69 -6.25
N ALA A 83 9.90 14.47 -6.66
CA ALA A 83 9.96 13.32 -5.77
C ALA A 83 11.40 12.92 -5.47
N THR A 84 11.58 12.12 -4.41
CA THR A 84 12.84 11.48 -4.07
C THR A 84 12.63 9.96 -3.96
N GLY A 85 13.73 9.18 -3.89
CA GLY A 85 13.63 7.72 -3.83
C GLY A 85 13.45 7.08 -5.20
N GLY A 86 12.71 5.98 -5.23
CA GLY A 86 12.34 5.30 -6.49
C GLY A 86 13.37 4.35 -7.06
N LYS A 87 14.44 4.06 -6.34
CA LYS A 87 15.52 3.16 -6.79
C LYS A 87 15.55 1.83 -6.06
N ALA A 88 14.73 1.68 -5.04
CA ALA A 88 14.70 0.46 -4.24
C ALA A 88 13.63 -0.49 -4.75
N GLU A 89 14.01 -1.76 -4.93
CA GLU A 89 13.04 -2.82 -5.16
C GLU A 89 12.50 -3.28 -3.81
N LEU A 90 11.19 -3.46 -3.71
CA LEU A 90 10.58 -3.98 -2.49
C LEU A 90 10.68 -5.50 -2.46
N PRO A 91 10.79 -6.10 -1.26
CA PRO A 91 10.80 -7.56 -1.14
C PRO A 91 9.53 -8.19 -1.70
N LYS A 92 9.68 -9.30 -2.40
CA LYS A 92 8.56 -10.08 -2.94
C LYS A 92 8.07 -11.08 -1.89
N ASP A 93 7.43 -10.55 -0.86
CA ASP A 93 6.95 -11.33 0.29
C ASP A 93 5.41 -11.33 0.39
N GLY A 94 4.74 -11.31 -0.76
CA GLY A 94 3.29 -11.17 -0.85
C GLY A 94 2.83 -9.73 -1.02
N ARG A 95 3.75 -8.78 -1.11
CA ARG A 95 3.45 -7.39 -1.38
C ARG A 95 3.09 -7.19 -2.84
N PHE A 96 2.24 -6.23 -3.10
CA PHE A 96 1.84 -5.88 -4.46
C PHE A 96 2.69 -4.76 -5.05
N ALA A 97 3.27 -3.91 -4.21
CA ALA A 97 4.09 -2.79 -4.66
C ALA A 97 5.43 -3.27 -5.25
N GLU A 98 5.84 -2.69 -6.36
CA GLU A 98 7.12 -2.99 -7.01
C GLU A 98 8.22 -2.06 -6.55
N THR A 99 7.90 -0.78 -6.32
CA THR A 99 8.81 0.23 -5.79
C THR A 99 8.01 1.34 -5.11
N PHE A 100 8.69 2.37 -4.64
CA PHE A 100 8.02 3.54 -4.08
C PHE A 100 8.85 4.80 -4.37
N VAL A 101 8.19 5.94 -4.31
CA VAL A 101 8.82 7.27 -4.28
C VAL A 101 8.32 8.01 -3.05
N LEU A 102 9.05 9.03 -2.64
CA LEU A 102 8.57 9.99 -1.64
C LEU A 102 8.15 11.25 -2.38
N ASP A 103 6.95 11.76 -2.08
CA ASP A 103 6.49 12.98 -2.68
C ASP A 103 7.25 14.21 -2.12
N PRO A 104 7.01 15.44 -2.60
CA PRO A 104 7.76 16.60 -2.15
C PRO A 104 7.66 16.94 -0.66
N VAL A 105 6.66 16.41 0.05
CA VAL A 105 6.53 16.58 1.50
C VAL A 105 6.90 15.33 2.29
N GLY A 106 7.43 14.30 1.60
CA GLY A 106 7.92 13.09 2.24
C GLY A 106 6.91 11.96 2.41
N THR A 107 5.71 12.07 1.84
CA THR A 107 4.74 10.99 1.88
C THR A 107 5.18 9.87 0.93
N ARG A 108 5.18 8.63 1.43
CA ARG A 108 5.49 7.47 0.62
C ARG A 108 4.35 7.14 -0.33
N VAL A 109 4.70 6.90 -1.58
CA VAL A 109 3.75 6.48 -2.63
C VAL A 109 4.29 5.21 -3.26
N ASP A 110 3.60 4.10 -3.06
CA ASP A 110 3.95 2.82 -3.67
C ASP A 110 3.49 2.79 -5.13
N LEU A 111 4.26 2.15 -5.98
CA LEU A 111 3.96 2.03 -7.41
C LEU A 111 3.94 0.56 -7.82
N SER A 112 2.97 0.20 -8.66
CA SER A 112 2.85 -1.13 -9.23
C SER A 112 2.07 -1.09 -10.53
N LYS A 113 2.31 -2.09 -11.39
CA LYS A 113 1.51 -2.27 -12.62
C LYS A 113 0.13 -2.80 -12.31
N ALA A 114 -0.04 -3.52 -11.21
CA ALA A 114 -1.30 -4.13 -10.84
C ALA A 114 -1.43 -4.24 -9.34
N TRP A 115 -2.61 -3.96 -8.84
CA TRP A 115 -2.97 -4.13 -7.44
C TRP A 115 -4.14 -5.10 -7.36
N LYS A 116 -4.04 -6.08 -6.47
CA LYS A 116 -5.18 -6.94 -6.18
C LYS A 116 -6.22 -6.13 -5.40
N VAL A 117 -7.41 -6.08 -5.94
CA VAL A 117 -8.52 -5.33 -5.32
C VAL A 117 -9.80 -6.15 -5.24
#